data_f39b2ee0651d3094e76d88971c3061df
#
_entry.id   f39b2ee0651d3094e76d88971c3061df
#
_cell.length_a   1.000
_cell.length_b   1.000
_cell.length_c   1.000
_cell.angle_alpha   90.00
_cell.angle_beta   90.00
_cell.angle_gamma   90.00
#
_symmetry.space_group_name_H-M   'P 1'
#
loop_
_entity.id
_entity.type
_entity.pdbx_description
1 polymer ?
#
loop_
_entity_poly.entity_id
_entity_poly.type
_entity_poly.pdbx_seq_one_letter_code
_entity_poly.pdbx_strand_id
1 'polypeptide(L)'
;TGFLEDLVDEEEINEKPQTQLQAAYPKTIVNKITSPDIGMNWGINPYQGCEHGCTYCYARPTHEYWGYSGGSDFENKILYKPNASELLRKWFDKKTWQPEPIMLSGNTDCYQSVERKLELTRQLLQVFCEYGNPVGLITKNALLLRDLDVLKELNERNLLRVAISLTTLTEDTRRKLEPRTSSVKMRLKAIKTLSENGIPVIAQMGPVIPGLTDHEIPNVVKAA
;
A
#
# COMPACT_ATOMS: atom_id res chain seq x y z
N THR A 1 8.37 -5.89 -20.89
CA THR A 1 9.40 -5.03 -20.25
C THR A 1 8.99 -3.57 -20.29
N GLY A 2 8.48 -3.05 -21.42
CA GLY A 2 8.09 -1.63 -21.52
C GLY A 2 6.99 -1.15 -20.56
N PHE A 3 6.03 -2.01 -20.21
CA PHE A 3 4.92 -1.61 -19.33
C PHE A 3 5.36 -1.22 -17.91
N LEU A 4 6.41 -1.86 -17.38
CA LEU A 4 6.95 -1.52 -16.05
C LEU A 4 7.78 -0.24 -16.07
N GLU A 5 8.44 0.06 -17.20
CA GLU A 5 9.20 1.31 -17.39
C GLU A 5 8.25 2.51 -17.43
N ASP A 6 7.07 2.36 -18.05
CA ASP A 6 6.03 3.39 -18.08
C ASP A 6 5.35 3.65 -16.72
N LEU A 7 5.55 2.77 -15.74
CA LEU A 7 5.04 2.94 -14.36
C LEU A 7 6.04 3.64 -13.44
N VAL A 8 7.28 3.83 -13.90
CA VAL A 8 8.33 4.54 -13.15
C VAL A 8 8.24 6.00 -13.51
N ASP A 9 7.89 6.82 -12.53
CA ASP A 9 8.07 8.27 -12.66
C ASP A 9 9.58 8.55 -12.60
N GLU A 10 10.15 9.16 -13.64
CA GLU A 10 11.59 9.52 -13.69
C GLU A 10 12.00 10.38 -12.46
N GLU A 11 11.06 11.13 -11.90
CA GLU A 11 11.26 11.93 -10.68
C GLU A 11 11.38 11.08 -9.41
N GLU A 12 10.80 9.87 -9.34
CA GLU A 12 11.01 8.94 -8.22
C GLU A 12 12.47 8.43 -8.14
N ILE A 13 13.21 8.47 -9.24
CA ILE A 13 14.57 7.91 -9.32
C ILE A 13 15.62 8.84 -8.72
N ASN A 14 15.40 10.16 -8.77
CA ASN A 14 16.42 11.17 -8.48
C ASN A 14 16.57 11.54 -6.99
N GLU A 15 15.66 11.14 -6.10
CA GLU A 15 15.67 11.52 -4.67
C GLU A 15 15.82 10.35 -3.70
N LYS A 16 16.37 9.20 -4.14
CA LYS A 16 16.48 8.02 -3.26
C LYS A 16 17.60 8.14 -2.26
N PRO A 17 17.32 8.29 -0.94
CA PRO A 17 18.28 7.94 0.07
C PRO A 17 18.64 6.45 -0.08
N GLN A 18 19.87 6.07 0.27
CA GLN A 18 20.27 4.67 0.25
C GLN A 18 19.41 3.87 1.24
N THR A 19 18.40 3.17 0.72
CA THR A 19 17.54 2.31 1.54
C THR A 19 18.31 1.07 1.97
N GLN A 20 18.38 0.84 3.26
CA GLN A 20 18.92 -0.38 3.86
C GLN A 20 17.78 -1.39 4.03
N LEU A 21 17.93 -2.55 3.41
CA LEU A 21 16.95 -3.64 3.48
C LEU A 21 17.40 -4.69 4.50
N GLN A 22 16.53 -5.04 5.43
CA GLN A 22 16.78 -6.07 6.43
C GLN A 22 15.65 -7.10 6.42
N ALA A 23 16.01 -8.38 6.32
CA ALA A 23 15.03 -9.45 6.45
C ALA A 23 14.58 -9.60 7.91
N ALA A 24 13.26 -9.69 8.11
CA ALA A 24 12.65 -9.97 9.40
C ALA A 24 11.78 -11.23 9.29
N TYR A 25 11.91 -12.12 10.28
CA TYR A 25 11.19 -13.40 10.30
C TYR A 25 10.22 -13.47 11.48
N PRO A 26 9.04 -12.84 11.38
CA PRO A 26 8.03 -12.87 12.41
C PRO A 26 7.42 -14.28 12.52
N LYS A 27 6.78 -14.55 13.67
CA LYS A 27 6.04 -15.81 13.89
C LYS A 27 4.66 -15.79 13.24
N THR A 28 4.09 -14.62 12.98
CA THR A 28 2.79 -14.41 12.32
C THR A 28 2.85 -13.19 11.44
N ILE A 29 2.02 -13.18 10.39
CA ILE A 29 1.89 -12.03 9.50
C ILE A 29 0.54 -11.31 9.70
N VAL A 30 -0.49 -12.03 10.13
CA VAL A 30 -1.83 -11.49 10.38
C VAL A 30 -1.91 -10.95 11.79
N ASN A 31 -2.31 -9.69 11.92
CA ASN A 31 -2.43 -8.99 13.20
C ASN A 31 -3.86 -8.48 13.39
N LYS A 32 -4.34 -8.46 14.62
CA LYS A 32 -5.62 -7.86 14.95
C LYS A 32 -5.52 -6.34 14.87
N ILE A 33 -6.49 -5.71 14.24
CA ILE A 33 -6.66 -4.26 14.23
C ILE A 33 -7.55 -3.90 15.41
N THR A 34 -7.08 -2.96 16.23
CA THR A 34 -7.80 -2.49 17.42
C THR A 34 -8.36 -1.08 17.27
N SER A 35 -8.07 -0.40 16.15
CA SER A 35 -8.61 0.92 15.86
C SER A 35 -10.11 0.84 15.58
N PRO A 36 -10.96 1.62 16.24
CA PRO A 36 -12.41 1.66 15.99
C PRO A 36 -12.74 2.30 14.63
N ASP A 37 -11.82 3.07 14.06
CA ASP A 37 -12.04 3.82 12.81
C ASP A 37 -11.84 2.97 11.56
N ILE A 38 -11.27 1.76 11.71
CA ILE A 38 -11.01 0.84 10.61
C ILE A 38 -12.05 -0.28 10.67
N GLY A 39 -12.94 -0.35 9.69
CA GLY A 39 -13.99 -1.36 9.60
C GLY A 39 -13.51 -2.78 9.26
N MET A 40 -12.27 -3.14 9.60
CA MET A 40 -11.69 -4.46 9.42
C MET A 40 -10.98 -4.91 10.70
N ASN A 41 -11.11 -6.19 11.02
CA ASN A 41 -10.54 -6.76 12.24
C ASN A 41 -9.08 -7.20 12.11
N TRP A 42 -8.62 -7.42 10.88
CA TRP A 42 -7.33 -8.02 10.60
C TRP A 42 -6.51 -7.22 9.59
N GLY A 43 -5.20 -7.19 9.80
CA GLY A 43 -4.26 -6.48 8.94
C GLY A 43 -2.97 -7.24 8.71
N ILE A 44 -2.38 -7.00 7.55
CA ILE A 44 -1.08 -7.53 7.12
C ILE A 44 -0.21 -6.38 6.63
N ASN A 45 1.05 -6.38 7.04
CA ASN A 45 2.06 -5.49 6.49
C ASN A 45 3.30 -6.33 6.13
N PRO A 46 3.61 -6.52 4.84
CA PRO A 46 4.80 -7.26 4.41
C PRO A 46 6.09 -6.52 4.74
N TYR A 47 6.00 -5.22 4.95
CA TYR A 47 7.11 -4.33 5.27
C TYR A 47 6.92 -3.66 6.62
N GLN A 48 8.02 -3.20 7.21
CA GLN A 48 8.07 -2.25 8.31
C GLN A 48 9.04 -1.13 7.93
N GLY A 49 8.65 0.12 8.18
CA GLY A 49 9.23 1.28 7.53
C GLY A 49 8.62 1.49 6.13
N CYS A 50 8.73 2.69 5.59
CA CYS A 50 8.12 3.05 4.31
C CYS A 50 8.94 4.10 3.57
N GLU A 51 9.40 3.75 2.37
CA GLU A 51 10.20 4.62 1.52
C GLU A 51 9.47 5.88 1.03
N HIS A 52 8.13 5.91 1.10
CA HIS A 52 7.33 7.06 0.62
C HIS A 52 7.63 8.37 1.35
N GLY A 53 8.05 8.31 2.62
CA GLY A 53 8.49 9.48 3.37
C GLY A 53 7.42 10.52 3.65
N CYS A 54 6.14 10.14 3.70
CA CYS A 54 5.06 11.09 3.97
C CYS A 54 5.30 11.84 5.28
N THR A 55 5.20 13.16 5.25
CA THR A 55 5.51 14.03 6.40
C THR A 55 4.52 13.87 7.56
N TYR A 56 3.29 13.52 7.25
CA TYR A 56 2.18 13.33 8.20
C TYR A 56 1.99 11.87 8.64
N CYS A 57 2.90 10.95 8.30
CA CYS A 57 2.69 9.53 8.49
C CYS A 57 2.55 9.14 9.96
N TYR A 58 1.38 8.65 10.34
CA TYR A 58 1.08 8.21 11.72
C TYR A 58 1.81 6.90 12.10
N ALA A 59 2.31 6.16 11.11
CA ALA A 59 2.96 4.87 11.36
C ALA A 59 4.43 5.00 11.80
N ARG A 60 5.03 6.20 11.73
CA ARG A 60 6.43 6.43 12.09
C ARG A 60 6.82 5.90 13.48
N PRO A 61 6.05 6.10 14.57
CA PRO A 61 6.38 5.58 15.89
C PRO A 61 6.42 4.04 15.96
N THR A 62 5.76 3.34 15.02
CA THR A 62 5.79 1.86 14.99
C THR A 62 7.19 1.30 14.71
N HIS A 63 8.10 2.13 14.19
CA HIS A 63 9.48 1.72 13.90
C HIS A 63 10.32 1.54 15.17
N GLU A 64 9.93 2.22 16.25
CA GLU A 64 10.57 2.13 17.57
C GLU A 64 10.46 0.73 18.17
N TYR A 65 9.40 -0.02 17.89
CA TYR A 65 9.28 -1.44 18.29
C TYR A 65 10.37 -2.34 17.71
N TRP A 66 11.08 -1.86 16.67
CA TRP A 66 12.17 -2.55 16.01
C TRP A 66 13.54 -1.98 16.40
N GLY A 67 13.57 -1.04 17.36
CA GLY A 67 14.80 -0.39 17.82
C GLY A 67 15.34 0.70 16.88
N TYR A 68 14.51 1.21 15.99
CA TYR A 68 14.86 2.28 15.05
C TYR A 68 14.08 3.57 15.34
N SER A 69 14.64 4.72 14.92
CA SER A 69 13.96 6.00 15.04
C SER A 69 12.73 6.09 14.11
N GLY A 70 11.67 6.71 14.58
CA GLY A 70 10.51 7.10 13.75
C GLY A 70 10.81 8.25 12.75
N GLY A 71 12.02 8.82 12.77
CA GLY A 71 12.49 9.84 11.83
C GLY A 71 12.96 9.25 10.50
N SER A 72 14.20 9.57 10.12
CA SER A 72 14.80 9.10 8.85
C SER A 72 14.93 7.59 8.76
N ASP A 73 15.12 6.89 9.89
CA ASP A 73 15.21 5.43 9.89
C ASP A 73 13.93 4.78 9.35
N PHE A 74 12.75 5.35 9.65
CA PHE A 74 11.48 4.86 9.13
C PHE A 74 11.42 4.86 7.60
N GLU A 75 12.14 5.76 6.97
CA GLU A 75 12.17 5.92 5.51
C GLU A 75 13.29 5.13 4.84
N ASN A 76 14.39 4.90 5.56
CA ASN A 76 15.65 4.42 4.98
C ASN A 76 16.03 3.01 5.46
N LYS A 77 15.48 2.53 6.58
CA LYS A 77 15.72 1.18 7.09
C LYS A 77 14.43 0.36 6.97
N ILE A 78 14.29 -0.35 5.87
CA ILE A 78 13.08 -1.12 5.59
C ILE A 78 13.30 -2.57 5.99
N LEU A 79 12.46 -3.05 6.93
CA LEU A 79 12.40 -4.46 7.22
C LEU A 79 11.37 -5.11 6.30
N TYR A 80 11.74 -6.19 5.66
CA TYR A 80 10.85 -6.98 4.81
C TYR A 80 10.68 -8.40 5.36
N LYS A 81 9.53 -9.01 5.14
CA LYS A 81 9.17 -10.32 5.69
C LYS A 81 9.15 -11.36 4.58
N PRO A 82 10.30 -12.02 4.27
CA PRO A 82 10.42 -12.91 3.11
C PRO A 82 9.51 -14.13 3.19
N ASN A 83 9.11 -14.53 4.41
CA ASN A 83 8.21 -15.65 4.67
C ASN A 83 6.73 -15.24 4.79
N ALA A 84 6.35 -14.03 4.35
CA ALA A 84 5.00 -13.49 4.53
C ALA A 84 3.92 -14.38 3.91
N SER A 85 4.11 -14.85 2.67
CA SER A 85 3.16 -15.71 1.96
C SER A 85 3.01 -17.09 2.62
N GLU A 86 4.10 -17.67 3.11
CA GLU A 86 4.07 -18.93 3.87
C GLU A 86 3.30 -18.78 5.19
N LEU A 87 3.54 -17.69 5.91
CA LEU A 87 2.84 -17.41 7.17
C LEU A 87 1.34 -17.16 6.94
N LEU A 88 0.98 -16.54 5.81
CA LEU A 88 -0.43 -16.32 5.47
C LEU A 88 -1.13 -17.65 5.15
N ARG A 89 -0.50 -18.56 4.39
CA ARG A 89 -1.03 -19.91 4.18
C ARG A 89 -1.24 -20.65 5.50
N LYS A 90 -0.22 -20.67 6.37
CA LYS A 90 -0.33 -21.26 7.73
C LYS A 90 -1.45 -20.64 8.55
N TRP A 91 -1.76 -19.35 8.34
CA TRP A 91 -2.88 -18.70 9.01
C TRP A 91 -4.22 -19.22 8.50
N PHE A 92 -4.39 -19.30 7.18
CA PHE A 92 -5.62 -19.77 6.55
C PHE A 92 -5.87 -21.29 6.76
N ASP A 93 -4.83 -22.08 6.92
CA ASP A 93 -4.93 -23.53 7.24
C ASP A 93 -5.47 -23.81 8.64
N LYS A 94 -5.58 -22.81 9.50
CA LYS A 94 -6.13 -23.00 10.86
C LYS A 94 -7.62 -23.37 10.78
N LYS A 95 -8.00 -24.48 11.37
CA LYS A 95 -9.41 -24.93 11.44
C LYS A 95 -10.36 -23.90 12.09
N THR A 96 -9.83 -23.00 12.89
CA THR A 96 -10.59 -21.94 13.56
C THR A 96 -10.74 -20.68 12.71
N TRP A 97 -10.03 -20.58 11.57
CA TRP A 97 -10.14 -19.42 10.70
C TRP A 97 -11.46 -19.50 9.91
N GLN A 98 -12.18 -18.39 9.92
CA GLN A 98 -13.31 -18.17 9.02
C GLN A 98 -12.92 -16.99 8.10
N PRO A 99 -13.19 -17.06 6.79
CA PRO A 99 -12.83 -16.00 5.87
C PRO A 99 -13.42 -14.65 6.29
N GLU A 100 -12.55 -13.74 6.65
CA GLU A 100 -12.86 -12.34 6.97
C GLU A 100 -11.98 -11.40 6.13
N PRO A 101 -12.45 -10.18 5.81
CA PRO A 101 -11.63 -9.20 5.12
C PRO A 101 -10.36 -8.87 5.90
N ILE A 102 -9.22 -8.93 5.23
CA ILE A 102 -7.93 -8.54 5.78
C ILE A 102 -7.42 -7.28 5.07
N MET A 103 -7.02 -6.27 5.84
CA MET A 103 -6.36 -5.07 5.30
C MET A 103 -4.92 -5.39 4.94
N LEU A 104 -4.57 -5.31 3.67
CA LEU A 104 -3.19 -5.36 3.19
C LEU A 104 -2.67 -3.93 3.06
N SER A 105 -1.60 -3.61 3.78
CA SER A 105 -1.16 -2.24 4.03
C SER A 105 -2.10 -1.51 5.02
N GLY A 106 -1.55 -0.95 6.02
CA GLY A 106 -2.30 -0.20 7.04
C GLY A 106 -1.33 0.70 7.78
N ASN A 107 -0.12 0.18 8.03
CA ASN A 107 0.97 0.94 8.62
C ASN A 107 1.97 1.43 7.58
N THR A 108 2.32 0.58 6.63
CA THR A 108 3.31 0.87 5.60
C THR A 108 2.72 0.55 4.23
N ASP A 109 3.10 1.29 3.22
CA ASP A 109 2.59 1.04 1.88
C ASP A 109 3.15 -0.27 1.32
N CYS A 110 2.27 -1.15 0.90
CA CYS A 110 2.63 -2.45 0.36
C CYS A 110 3.22 -2.36 -1.06
N TYR A 111 3.06 -1.23 -1.75
CA TYR A 111 3.64 -0.96 -3.06
C TYR A 111 4.74 0.11 -3.00
N GLN A 112 5.40 0.29 -1.85
CA GLN A 112 6.60 1.13 -1.78
C GLN A 112 7.70 0.62 -2.72
N SER A 113 8.71 1.44 -3.03
CA SER A 113 9.68 1.17 -4.12
C SER A 113 10.36 -0.21 -4.06
N VAL A 114 10.66 -0.71 -2.87
CA VAL A 114 11.29 -2.03 -2.68
C VAL A 114 10.44 -3.19 -3.21
N GLU A 115 9.12 -3.02 -3.27
CA GLU A 115 8.18 -4.03 -3.78
C GLU A 115 8.42 -4.36 -5.26
N ARG A 116 9.05 -3.46 -6.04
CA ARG A 116 9.48 -3.74 -7.42
C ARG A 116 10.41 -4.95 -7.52
N LYS A 117 11.23 -5.17 -6.48
CA LYS A 117 12.24 -6.24 -6.45
C LYS A 117 11.79 -7.46 -5.65
N LEU A 118 11.09 -7.26 -4.54
CA LEU A 118 10.77 -8.32 -3.60
C LEU A 118 9.43 -9.02 -3.90
N GLU A 119 8.50 -8.34 -4.57
CA GLU A 119 7.19 -8.86 -4.98
C GLU A 119 6.40 -9.56 -3.86
N LEU A 120 6.58 -9.13 -2.61
CA LEU A 120 5.92 -9.74 -1.46
C LEU A 120 4.41 -9.48 -1.46
N THR A 121 4.00 -8.30 -1.93
CA THR A 121 2.58 -7.96 -2.08
C THR A 121 1.91 -8.84 -3.11
N ARG A 122 2.56 -9.05 -4.27
CA ARG A 122 2.07 -9.96 -5.30
C ARG A 122 1.91 -11.39 -4.77
N GLN A 123 2.92 -11.89 -4.06
CA GLN A 123 2.86 -13.23 -3.45
C GLN A 123 1.71 -13.35 -2.43
N LEU A 124 1.47 -12.32 -1.62
CA LEU A 124 0.34 -12.31 -0.68
C LEU A 124 -1.00 -12.29 -1.42
N LEU A 125 -1.17 -11.47 -2.46
CA LEU A 125 -2.39 -11.44 -3.26
C LEU A 125 -2.68 -12.80 -3.91
N GLN A 126 -1.67 -13.50 -4.41
CA GLN A 126 -1.81 -14.87 -4.92
C GLN A 126 -2.33 -15.83 -3.84
N VAL A 127 -1.86 -15.72 -2.60
CA VAL A 127 -2.38 -16.53 -1.48
C VAL A 127 -3.84 -16.19 -1.17
N PHE A 128 -4.24 -14.91 -1.25
CA PHE A 128 -5.64 -14.53 -1.12
C PHE A 128 -6.53 -15.15 -2.22
N CYS A 129 -6.04 -15.21 -3.47
CA CYS A 129 -6.72 -15.93 -4.56
C CYS A 129 -6.83 -17.42 -4.26
N GLU A 130 -5.71 -18.05 -3.87
CA GLU A 130 -5.61 -19.48 -3.56
C GLU A 130 -6.67 -19.92 -2.51
N TYR A 131 -6.80 -19.16 -1.43
CA TYR A 131 -7.71 -19.49 -0.32
C TYR A 131 -9.11 -18.86 -0.44
N GLY A 132 -9.33 -17.99 -1.41
CA GLY A 132 -10.60 -17.29 -1.55
C GLY A 132 -10.93 -16.38 -0.38
N ASN A 133 -9.91 -15.78 0.25
CA ASN A 133 -10.13 -14.89 1.37
C ASN A 133 -10.24 -13.42 0.90
N PRO A 134 -11.22 -12.65 1.40
CA PRO A 134 -11.33 -11.24 1.04
C PRO A 134 -10.15 -10.41 1.49
N VAL A 135 -9.73 -9.45 0.64
CA VAL A 135 -8.64 -8.50 0.91
C VAL A 135 -9.03 -7.08 0.56
N GLY A 136 -8.68 -6.15 1.45
CA GLY A 136 -8.69 -4.72 1.16
C GLY A 136 -7.27 -4.20 1.07
N LEU A 137 -6.94 -3.42 0.05
CA LEU A 137 -5.63 -2.79 -0.06
C LEU A 137 -5.75 -1.29 -0.25
N ILE A 138 -4.74 -0.58 0.28
CA ILE A 138 -4.61 0.87 0.10
C ILE A 138 -3.17 1.19 -0.27
N THR A 139 -2.99 2.08 -1.24
CA THR A 139 -1.66 2.50 -1.67
C THR A 139 -1.63 3.93 -2.21
N LYS A 140 -0.44 4.52 -2.22
CA LYS A 140 -0.09 5.78 -2.89
C LYS A 140 0.77 5.55 -4.15
N ASN A 141 0.89 4.29 -4.58
CA ASN A 141 1.78 3.94 -5.68
C ASN A 141 1.03 3.27 -6.85
N ALA A 142 1.29 3.74 -8.07
CA ALA A 142 0.74 3.17 -9.29
C ALA A 142 1.35 1.78 -9.63
N LEU A 143 2.38 1.33 -8.91
CA LEU A 143 2.99 0.01 -9.08
C LEU A 143 1.98 -1.14 -8.93
N LEU A 144 0.85 -0.91 -8.24
CA LEU A 144 -0.21 -1.92 -8.13
C LEU A 144 -0.71 -2.39 -9.51
N LEU A 145 -0.57 -1.59 -10.56
CA LEU A 145 -0.96 -1.97 -11.92
C LEU A 145 -0.10 -3.12 -12.50
N ARG A 146 1.08 -3.38 -11.93
CA ARG A 146 1.88 -4.57 -12.24
C ARG A 146 1.11 -5.87 -11.96
N ASP A 147 0.27 -5.84 -10.92
CA ASP A 147 -0.44 -7.01 -10.40
C ASP A 147 -1.91 -7.04 -10.87
N LEU A 148 -2.23 -6.32 -11.96
CA LEU A 148 -3.59 -6.19 -12.49
C LEU A 148 -4.24 -7.54 -12.79
N ASP A 149 -3.48 -8.53 -13.22
CA ASP A 149 -3.92 -9.91 -13.46
C ASP A 149 -4.52 -10.53 -12.19
N VAL A 150 -3.78 -10.48 -11.08
CA VAL A 150 -4.22 -11.03 -9.78
C VAL A 150 -5.36 -10.22 -9.18
N LEU A 151 -5.31 -8.88 -9.34
CA LEU A 151 -6.41 -8.00 -8.87
C LEU A 151 -7.72 -8.28 -9.61
N LYS A 152 -7.68 -8.57 -10.91
CA LYS A 152 -8.86 -8.96 -11.69
C LYS A 152 -9.44 -10.28 -11.20
N GLU A 153 -8.61 -11.31 -10.99
CA GLU A 153 -9.04 -12.60 -10.47
C GLU A 153 -9.76 -12.46 -9.12
N LEU A 154 -9.17 -11.69 -8.19
CA LEU A 154 -9.80 -11.39 -6.89
C LEU A 154 -11.13 -10.65 -7.04
N ASN A 155 -11.18 -9.68 -7.95
CA ASN A 155 -12.39 -8.87 -8.19
C ASN A 155 -13.53 -9.69 -8.79
N GLU A 156 -13.26 -10.57 -9.76
CA GLU A 156 -14.25 -11.48 -10.37
C GLU A 156 -14.93 -12.36 -9.33
N ARG A 157 -14.24 -12.66 -8.23
CA ARG A 157 -14.74 -13.45 -7.10
C ARG A 157 -15.33 -12.60 -5.97
N ASN A 158 -15.46 -11.28 -6.15
CA ASN A 158 -15.90 -10.32 -5.13
C ASN A 158 -15.04 -10.33 -3.84
N LEU A 159 -13.75 -10.59 -3.97
CA LEU A 159 -12.81 -10.70 -2.87
C LEU A 159 -11.91 -9.47 -2.72
N LEU A 160 -12.08 -8.43 -3.55
CA LEU A 160 -11.17 -7.29 -3.62
C LEU A 160 -11.84 -5.97 -3.26
N ARG A 161 -11.15 -5.16 -2.46
CA ARG A 161 -11.39 -3.72 -2.33
C ARG A 161 -10.08 -2.98 -2.52
N VAL A 162 -10.04 -2.00 -3.42
CA VAL A 162 -8.86 -1.19 -3.69
C VAL A 162 -9.14 0.25 -3.31
N ALA A 163 -8.21 0.86 -2.57
CA ALA A 163 -8.19 2.28 -2.32
C ALA A 163 -6.88 2.90 -2.85
N ILE A 164 -6.99 3.97 -3.62
CA ILE A 164 -5.85 4.80 -4.03
C ILE A 164 -5.91 6.10 -3.23
N SER A 165 -4.85 6.36 -2.46
CA SER A 165 -4.76 7.63 -1.73
C SER A 165 -4.44 8.78 -2.70
N LEU A 166 -5.26 9.81 -2.66
CA LEU A 166 -5.11 11.02 -3.47
C LEU A 166 -5.32 12.25 -2.57
N THR A 167 -4.27 12.66 -1.88
CA THR A 167 -4.31 13.72 -0.85
C THR A 167 -4.47 15.12 -1.47
N THR A 168 -3.97 15.33 -2.68
CA THR A 168 -3.98 16.59 -3.42
C THR A 168 -3.94 16.31 -4.92
N LEU A 169 -4.39 17.26 -5.72
CA LEU A 169 -4.19 17.28 -7.19
C LEU A 169 -3.00 18.14 -7.60
N THR A 170 -2.40 18.87 -6.66
CA THR A 170 -1.28 19.77 -6.90
C THR A 170 0.05 19.05 -6.69
N GLU A 171 0.83 18.90 -7.76
CA GLU A 171 2.08 18.13 -7.71
C GLU A 171 3.11 18.72 -6.74
N ASP A 172 3.23 20.05 -6.64
CA ASP A 172 4.12 20.70 -5.67
C ASP A 172 3.73 20.40 -4.21
N THR A 173 2.43 20.35 -3.92
CA THR A 173 1.91 19.96 -2.60
C THR A 173 2.20 18.48 -2.34
N ARG A 174 1.98 17.60 -3.34
CA ARG A 174 2.33 16.19 -3.24
C ARG A 174 3.82 16.00 -2.91
N ARG A 175 4.73 16.65 -3.64
CA ARG A 175 6.18 16.54 -3.42
C ARG A 175 6.60 16.93 -1.99
N LYS A 176 5.95 17.93 -1.41
CA LYS A 176 6.22 18.37 -0.03
C LYS A 176 5.65 17.41 1.01
N LEU A 177 4.47 16.88 0.79
CA LEU A 177 3.76 16.03 1.75
C LEU A 177 4.13 14.54 1.62
N GLU A 178 4.36 14.07 0.39
CA GLU A 178 4.49 12.66 0.00
C GLU A 178 5.62 12.50 -1.03
N PRO A 179 6.87 12.84 -0.70
CA PRO A 179 7.96 13.10 -1.65
C PRO A 179 8.27 11.93 -2.59
N ARG A 180 8.14 10.68 -2.12
CA ARG A 180 8.53 9.48 -2.88
C ARG A 180 7.36 8.54 -3.18
N THR A 181 6.18 9.09 -3.32
CA THR A 181 4.98 8.38 -3.81
C THR A 181 4.82 8.62 -5.32
N SER A 182 3.97 7.84 -5.98
CA SER A 182 3.64 8.13 -7.38
C SER A 182 3.04 9.53 -7.54
N SER A 183 3.34 10.17 -8.67
CA SER A 183 2.76 11.48 -9.02
C SER A 183 1.24 11.46 -9.05
N VAL A 184 0.63 12.62 -8.92
CA VAL A 184 -0.83 12.78 -9.04
C VAL A 184 -1.34 12.16 -10.34
N LYS A 185 -0.66 12.45 -11.46
CA LYS A 185 -0.99 11.90 -12.79
C LYS A 185 -1.00 10.37 -12.81
N MET A 186 0.00 9.75 -12.19
CA MET A 186 0.10 8.28 -12.16
C MET A 186 -0.95 7.64 -11.26
N ARG A 187 -1.32 8.27 -10.14
CA ARG A 187 -2.41 7.79 -9.27
C ARG A 187 -3.78 7.90 -9.98
N LEU A 188 -4.04 8.99 -10.69
CA LEU A 188 -5.25 9.14 -11.51
C LEU A 188 -5.27 8.11 -12.66
N LYS A 189 -4.12 7.86 -13.32
CA LYS A 189 -3.99 6.77 -14.29
C LYS A 189 -4.32 5.42 -13.67
N ALA A 190 -3.85 5.16 -12.45
CA ALA A 190 -4.13 3.90 -11.75
C ALA A 190 -5.64 3.75 -11.45
N ILE A 191 -6.30 4.78 -10.95
CA ILE A 191 -7.76 4.79 -10.73
C ILE A 191 -8.48 4.48 -12.03
N LYS A 192 -8.17 5.21 -13.10
CA LYS A 192 -8.78 5.01 -14.42
C LYS A 192 -8.57 3.59 -14.93
N THR A 193 -7.32 3.10 -14.93
CA THR A 193 -7.00 1.76 -15.44
C THR A 193 -7.72 0.65 -14.68
N LEU A 194 -7.79 0.74 -13.35
CA LEU A 194 -8.54 -0.21 -12.54
C LEU A 194 -10.04 -0.17 -12.88
N SER A 195 -10.64 1.01 -12.96
CA SER A 195 -12.05 1.20 -13.32
C SER A 195 -12.37 0.65 -14.72
N GLU A 196 -11.53 0.93 -15.72
CA GLU A 196 -11.67 0.40 -17.08
C GLU A 196 -11.55 -1.12 -17.15
N ASN A 197 -10.92 -1.75 -16.17
CA ASN A 197 -10.85 -3.21 -16.00
C ASN A 197 -11.93 -3.77 -15.06
N GLY A 198 -12.96 -2.99 -14.75
CA GLY A 198 -14.10 -3.41 -13.93
C GLY A 198 -13.79 -3.56 -12.44
N ILE A 199 -12.66 -3.05 -11.96
CA ILE A 199 -12.29 -3.07 -10.55
C ILE A 199 -12.76 -1.77 -9.88
N PRO A 200 -13.73 -1.82 -8.94
CA PRO A 200 -14.18 -0.64 -8.19
C PRO A 200 -13.04 -0.07 -7.34
N VAL A 201 -12.80 1.23 -7.46
CA VAL A 201 -11.72 1.92 -6.75
C VAL A 201 -12.29 2.98 -5.83
N ILE A 202 -11.77 3.03 -4.61
CA ILE A 202 -12.02 4.11 -3.66
C ILE A 202 -10.90 5.15 -3.82
N ALA A 203 -11.24 6.36 -4.24
CA ALA A 203 -10.33 7.50 -4.16
C ALA A 203 -10.33 8.01 -2.72
N GLN A 204 -9.25 7.78 -1.99
CA GLN A 204 -9.15 8.16 -0.59
C GLN A 204 -8.40 9.48 -0.43
N MET A 205 -9.12 10.53 -0.10
CA MET A 205 -8.54 11.82 0.24
C MET A 205 -8.21 11.87 1.74
N GLY A 206 -6.96 11.60 2.08
CA GLY A 206 -6.51 11.57 3.48
C GLY A 206 -5.00 11.70 3.63
N PRO A 207 -4.54 12.62 4.53
CA PRO A 207 -5.36 13.54 5.33
C PRO A 207 -5.91 14.71 4.54
N VAL A 208 -7.05 15.25 4.96
CA VAL A 208 -7.49 16.59 4.55
C VAL A 208 -6.83 17.59 5.50
N ILE A 209 -6.00 18.48 4.95
CA ILE A 209 -5.24 19.46 5.74
C ILE A 209 -5.91 20.83 5.58
N PRO A 210 -6.51 21.40 6.65
CA PRO A 210 -7.18 22.70 6.60
C PRO A 210 -6.25 23.81 6.09
N GLY A 211 -6.74 24.59 5.12
CA GLY A 211 -5.99 25.68 4.49
C GLY A 211 -4.95 25.23 3.47
N LEU A 212 -4.74 23.92 3.27
CA LEU A 212 -3.76 23.38 2.31
C LEU A 212 -4.40 22.48 1.26
N THR A 213 -5.22 21.49 1.66
CA THR A 213 -5.81 20.53 0.72
C THR A 213 -7.33 20.46 0.79
N ASP A 214 -7.96 21.07 1.79
CA ASP A 214 -9.40 21.07 2.01
C ASP A 214 -10.20 21.71 0.86
N HIS A 215 -9.65 22.77 0.26
CA HIS A 215 -10.26 23.45 -0.88
C HIS A 215 -10.22 22.59 -2.18
N GLU A 216 -9.39 21.55 -2.24
CA GLU A 216 -9.30 20.66 -3.39
C GLU A 216 -10.38 19.55 -3.40
N ILE A 217 -11.11 19.33 -2.30
CA ILE A 217 -12.08 18.23 -2.19
C ILE A 217 -13.03 18.14 -3.39
N PRO A 218 -13.69 19.23 -3.86
CA PRO A 218 -14.60 19.14 -5.00
C PRO A 218 -13.89 18.71 -6.28
N ASN A 219 -12.66 19.15 -6.47
CA ASN A 219 -11.86 18.83 -7.66
C ASN A 219 -11.36 17.38 -7.62
N VAL A 220 -10.95 16.87 -6.45
CA VAL A 220 -10.56 15.47 -6.29
C VAL A 220 -11.73 14.54 -6.59
N VAL A 221 -12.93 14.83 -6.04
CA VAL A 221 -14.14 14.05 -6.33
C VAL A 221 -14.50 14.05 -7.82
N LYS A 222 -14.27 15.17 -8.52
CA LYS A 222 -14.54 15.28 -9.95
C LYS A 222 -13.49 14.56 -10.81
N ALA A 223 -12.25 14.47 -10.34
CA ALA A 223 -11.12 13.88 -11.09
C ALA A 223 -11.02 12.37 -10.92
N ALA A 224 -11.57 11.83 -9.83
CA ALA A 224 -11.58 10.39 -9.50
C ALA A 224 -12.84 9.70 -10.07
#